data_fe327852f6754da5bd40e6a324443890
#
_entry.id   fe327852f6754da5bd40e6a324443890
#
_cell.length_a   1.000
_cell.length_b   1.000
_cell.length_c   1.000
_cell.angle_alpha   90.00
_cell.angle_beta   90.00
_cell.angle_gamma   90.00
#
_symmetry.space_group_name_H-M   'P 1'
#
loop_
_entity.id
_entity.type
_entity.pdbx_description
1 polymer ?
#
loop_
_entity_poly.entity_id
_entity_poly.type
_entity_poly.pdbx_seq_one_letter_code
_entity_poly.pdbx_strand_id
1 'polypeptide(L)'
;FITESNSAMASPVVAVLKPQGRGVRVCVNYQYVNKYTLPDQTPLTDISEIIQRVGQANFISLFDAKSGYHQCMIVPEDRWKTAFCCDAEMYEWVRCPFGLRGSGCTFVRAIRKILHKVRDCTESYVDDMAVHTVGPWQKHLSDMRRFLEVIKASGFTLNLSKCTFGQSEMKFVGHVIGSGKRRADPDKVDSIKALRVPETKKQVRQLLGLFGHFRDYIVNYALHAKPLTDLTGKRVPNRVPWGEREQNS
;
A
#
# COMPACT_ATOMS: atom_id res chain seq x y z
N PHE A 1 -18.15 -14.95 0.83
CA PHE A 1 -16.73 -14.83 1.20
C PHE A 1 -16.37 -15.68 2.41
N ILE A 2 -17.33 -16.02 3.26
CA ILE A 2 -17.21 -16.85 4.45
C ILE A 2 -18.13 -18.06 4.35
N THR A 3 -17.83 -19.10 5.11
CA THR A 3 -18.66 -20.31 5.29
C THR A 3 -18.60 -20.70 6.77
N GLU A 4 -19.53 -21.54 7.22
CA GLU A 4 -19.49 -22.17 8.54
C GLU A 4 -18.20 -22.99 8.69
N SER A 5 -17.68 -23.05 9.93
CA SER A 5 -16.43 -23.73 10.23
C SER A 5 -16.56 -24.69 11.41
N ASN A 6 -15.95 -25.85 11.27
CA ASN A 6 -15.74 -26.83 12.35
C ASN A 6 -14.28 -26.83 12.85
N SER A 7 -13.55 -25.72 12.67
CA SER A 7 -12.15 -25.60 13.05
C SER A 7 -11.97 -25.77 14.56
N ALA A 8 -10.91 -26.45 14.97
CA ALA A 8 -10.51 -26.57 16.39
C ALA A 8 -9.95 -25.27 16.98
N MET A 9 -9.75 -24.23 16.16
CA MET A 9 -9.22 -22.93 16.56
C MET A 9 -10.00 -21.80 15.91
N ALA A 10 -10.13 -20.68 16.61
CA ALA A 10 -10.76 -19.50 16.04
C ALA A 10 -10.09 -18.21 16.55
N SER A 11 -10.07 -17.19 15.71
CA SER A 11 -9.59 -15.86 16.05
C SER A 11 -10.74 -14.95 16.48
N PRO A 12 -10.54 -14.01 17.43
CA PRO A 12 -11.58 -13.10 17.86
C PRO A 12 -11.85 -12.02 16.81
N VAL A 13 -13.10 -11.58 16.75
CA VAL A 13 -13.53 -10.46 15.92
C VAL A 13 -13.33 -9.15 16.68
N VAL A 14 -12.89 -8.12 15.98
CA VAL A 14 -12.70 -6.76 16.49
C VAL A 14 -13.46 -5.77 15.61
N ALA A 15 -14.28 -4.94 16.25
CA ALA A 15 -14.98 -3.86 15.58
C ALA A 15 -14.13 -2.58 15.60
N VAL A 16 -13.85 -2.01 14.44
CA VAL A 16 -13.07 -0.77 14.30
C VAL A 16 -13.96 0.29 13.63
N LEU A 17 -14.05 1.46 14.21
CA LEU A 17 -14.75 2.60 13.62
C LEU A 17 -14.02 3.03 12.33
N LYS A 18 -14.79 3.24 11.26
CA LYS A 18 -14.25 3.85 10.03
C LYS A 18 -13.89 5.31 10.29
N PRO A 19 -12.84 5.84 9.64
CA PRO A 19 -12.55 7.27 9.69
C PRO A 19 -13.80 8.10 9.38
N GLN A 20 -13.95 9.24 10.05
CA GLN A 20 -15.09 10.17 9.91
C GLN A 20 -16.46 9.61 10.38
N GLY A 21 -16.49 8.56 11.22
CA GLY A 21 -17.74 8.03 11.80
C GLY A 21 -18.67 7.33 10.80
N ARG A 22 -18.20 6.99 9.60
CA ARG A 22 -19.01 6.37 8.53
C ARG A 22 -19.24 4.87 8.71
N GLY A 23 -19.47 4.41 9.92
CA GLY A 23 -19.81 3.02 10.23
C GLY A 23 -18.66 2.22 10.83
N VAL A 24 -18.91 0.92 11.06
CA VAL A 24 -17.99 -0.02 11.68
C VAL A 24 -17.33 -0.89 10.60
N ARG A 25 -16.04 -1.18 10.77
CA ARG A 25 -15.33 -2.22 10.03
C ARG A 25 -15.14 -3.40 10.97
N VAL A 26 -15.70 -4.54 10.60
CA VAL A 26 -15.46 -5.80 11.29
C VAL A 26 -14.12 -6.35 10.81
N CYS A 27 -13.21 -6.60 11.73
CA CYS A 27 -11.89 -7.17 11.46
C CYS A 27 -11.70 -8.42 12.31
N VAL A 28 -10.96 -9.39 11.80
CA VAL A 28 -10.55 -10.55 12.59
C VAL A 28 -9.13 -10.31 13.11
N ASN A 29 -8.91 -10.56 14.39
CA ASN A 29 -7.59 -10.40 15.00
C ASN A 29 -6.75 -11.65 14.80
N TYR A 30 -5.94 -11.64 13.74
CA TYR A 30 -5.03 -12.74 13.41
C TYR A 30 -3.65 -12.64 14.07
N GLN A 31 -3.46 -11.80 15.10
CA GLN A 31 -2.15 -11.66 15.75
C GLN A 31 -1.55 -13.01 16.20
N TYR A 32 -2.38 -13.89 16.78
CA TYR A 32 -1.96 -15.20 17.21
C TYR A 32 -1.54 -16.09 16.02
N VAL A 33 -2.38 -16.19 14.99
CA VAL A 33 -2.09 -16.96 13.77
C VAL A 33 -0.83 -16.44 13.09
N ASN A 34 -0.69 -15.11 12.98
CA ASN A 34 0.46 -14.46 12.36
C ASN A 34 1.79 -14.74 13.09
N LYS A 35 1.75 -14.99 14.39
CA LYS A 35 2.94 -15.35 15.19
C LYS A 35 3.55 -16.67 14.73
N TYR A 36 2.72 -17.62 14.31
CA TYR A 36 3.13 -18.95 13.83
C TYR A 36 3.22 -19.03 12.30
N THR A 37 2.76 -18.01 11.59
CA THR A 37 2.84 -17.97 10.13
C THR A 37 4.26 -17.59 9.70
N LEU A 38 4.87 -18.42 8.86
CA LEU A 38 6.16 -18.11 8.25
C LEU A 38 6.08 -16.82 7.42
N PRO A 39 7.12 -15.96 7.48
CA PRO A 39 7.16 -14.77 6.66
C PRO A 39 7.24 -15.15 5.18
N ASP A 40 6.34 -14.57 4.39
CA ASP A 40 6.44 -14.62 2.94
C ASP A 40 7.45 -13.55 2.48
N GLN A 41 8.49 -13.97 1.78
CA GLN A 41 9.58 -13.12 1.29
C GLN A 41 9.37 -12.72 -0.18
N THR A 42 8.13 -12.59 -0.65
CA THR A 42 7.87 -12.09 -2.00
C THR A 42 8.51 -10.71 -2.18
N PRO A 43 9.51 -10.57 -3.07
CA PRO A 43 10.17 -9.29 -3.27
C PRO A 43 9.15 -8.28 -3.82
N LEU A 44 9.07 -7.11 -3.20
CA LEU A 44 8.33 -5.98 -3.76
C LEU A 44 9.22 -5.28 -4.80
N THR A 45 8.61 -4.75 -5.86
CA THR A 45 9.33 -3.92 -6.83
C THR A 45 9.76 -2.63 -6.15
N ASP A 46 10.95 -2.14 -6.47
CA ASP A 46 11.40 -0.83 -5.97
C ASP A 46 10.47 0.26 -6.49
N ILE A 47 9.92 1.03 -5.56
CA ILE A 47 9.03 2.15 -5.87
C ILE A 47 9.73 3.16 -6.80
N SER A 48 11.02 3.41 -6.58
CA SER A 48 11.79 4.37 -7.37
C SER A 48 11.87 3.95 -8.84
N GLU A 49 12.02 2.65 -9.12
CA GLU A 49 12.01 2.12 -10.48
C GLU A 49 10.64 2.27 -11.15
N ILE A 50 9.56 1.94 -10.40
CA ILE A 50 8.18 2.11 -10.91
C ILE A 50 7.92 3.58 -11.23
N ILE A 51 8.24 4.49 -10.31
CA ILE A 51 8.07 5.94 -10.49
C ILE A 51 8.86 6.43 -11.71
N GLN A 52 10.08 5.93 -11.92
CA GLN A 52 10.89 6.31 -13.06
C GLN A 52 10.26 5.87 -14.39
N ARG A 53 9.78 4.62 -14.48
CA ARG A 53 9.11 4.09 -15.69
C ARG A 53 7.80 4.80 -15.98
N VAL A 54 6.93 4.90 -14.99
CA VAL A 54 5.62 5.55 -15.12
C VAL A 54 5.76 7.06 -15.35
N GLY A 55 6.75 7.70 -14.70
CA GLY A 55 6.98 9.14 -14.79
C GLY A 55 7.35 9.63 -16.20
N GLN A 56 7.88 8.78 -17.08
CA GLN A 56 8.20 9.12 -18.46
C GLN A 56 6.98 9.11 -19.40
N ALA A 57 5.84 8.58 -18.94
CA ALA A 57 4.66 8.43 -19.77
C ALA A 57 3.99 9.77 -20.10
N ASN A 58 3.42 9.83 -21.32
CA ASN A 58 2.57 10.94 -21.76
C ASN A 58 1.13 10.78 -21.20
N PHE A 59 0.68 9.52 -21.05
CA PHE A 59 -0.63 9.18 -20.55
C PHE A 59 -0.53 8.07 -19.51
N ILE A 60 -1.24 8.26 -18.40
CA ILE A 60 -1.28 7.31 -17.30
C ILE A 60 -2.74 7.09 -16.91
N SER A 61 -3.12 5.82 -16.70
CA SER A 61 -4.40 5.45 -16.12
C SER A 61 -4.17 4.60 -14.88
N LEU A 62 -4.85 4.91 -13.77
CA LEU A 62 -4.79 4.13 -12.53
C LEU A 62 -6.04 3.30 -12.33
N PHE A 63 -5.84 2.11 -11.81
CA PHE A 63 -6.90 1.15 -11.53
C PHE A 63 -6.77 0.63 -10.10
N ASP A 64 -7.89 0.64 -9.37
CA ASP A 64 -8.03 0.13 -8.01
C ASP A 64 -8.76 -1.23 -8.05
N ALA A 65 -8.19 -2.25 -7.42
CA ALA A 65 -8.84 -3.56 -7.33
C ALA A 65 -9.99 -3.52 -6.31
N LYS A 66 -11.20 -3.92 -6.71
CA LYS A 66 -12.35 -3.97 -5.80
C LYS A 66 -12.11 -5.04 -4.73
N SER A 67 -11.96 -4.62 -3.46
CA SER A 67 -11.72 -5.53 -2.32
C SER A 67 -10.53 -6.46 -2.55
N GLY A 68 -9.40 -5.95 -3.01
CA GLY A 68 -8.23 -6.64 -3.58
C GLY A 68 -7.95 -8.05 -3.03
N TYR A 69 -7.66 -8.18 -1.72
CA TYR A 69 -7.32 -9.48 -1.12
C TYR A 69 -8.45 -10.51 -1.23
N HIS A 70 -9.71 -10.09 -1.10
CA HIS A 70 -10.86 -10.99 -1.24
C HIS A 70 -11.07 -11.52 -2.65
N GLN A 71 -10.29 -11.10 -3.64
CA GLN A 71 -10.32 -11.68 -4.98
C GLN A 71 -9.47 -12.95 -5.08
N CYS A 72 -8.57 -13.19 -4.12
CA CYS A 72 -7.79 -14.42 -4.04
C CYS A 72 -8.54 -15.49 -3.23
N MET A 73 -8.66 -16.68 -3.79
CA MET A 73 -9.24 -17.83 -3.10
C MET A 73 -8.26 -18.44 -2.12
N ILE A 74 -8.76 -18.97 -1.01
CA ILE A 74 -8.02 -19.83 -0.11
C ILE A 74 -8.31 -21.29 -0.50
N VAL A 75 -7.26 -22.09 -0.61
CA VAL A 75 -7.43 -23.53 -0.87
C VAL A 75 -8.22 -24.17 0.28
N PRO A 76 -9.13 -25.13 -0.01
CA PRO A 76 -10.03 -25.68 1.00
C PRO A 76 -9.30 -26.18 2.26
N GLU A 77 -8.14 -26.80 2.10
CA GLU A 77 -7.33 -27.39 3.16
C GLU A 77 -6.76 -26.35 4.15
N ASP A 78 -6.75 -25.07 3.78
CA ASP A 78 -6.18 -24.00 4.59
C ASP A 78 -7.24 -23.07 5.21
N ARG A 79 -8.51 -23.21 4.83
CA ARG A 79 -9.60 -22.31 5.27
C ARG A 79 -9.77 -22.31 6.78
N TRP A 80 -9.71 -23.47 7.41
CA TRP A 80 -9.86 -23.65 8.85
C TRP A 80 -8.88 -22.79 9.68
N LYS A 81 -7.71 -22.45 9.12
CA LYS A 81 -6.71 -21.57 9.75
C LYS A 81 -7.21 -20.12 9.89
N THR A 82 -8.22 -19.75 9.11
CA THR A 82 -8.81 -18.42 9.08
C THR A 82 -10.07 -18.30 9.92
N ALA A 83 -10.43 -19.36 10.65
CA ALA A 83 -11.66 -19.41 11.41
C ALA A 83 -11.74 -18.30 12.47
N PHE A 84 -12.95 -17.79 12.67
CA PHE A 84 -13.27 -16.76 13.64
C PHE A 84 -14.65 -17.00 14.26
N CYS A 85 -14.83 -16.51 15.50
CA CYS A 85 -16.12 -16.60 16.20
C CYS A 85 -16.88 -15.28 16.05
N CYS A 86 -18.18 -15.40 15.75
CA CYS A 86 -19.11 -14.28 15.71
C CYS A 86 -20.49 -14.78 16.18
N ASP A 87 -21.05 -14.13 17.20
CA ASP A 87 -22.38 -14.44 17.74
C ASP A 87 -22.59 -15.93 18.12
N ALA A 88 -21.59 -16.48 18.84
CA ALA A 88 -21.54 -17.88 19.27
C ALA A 88 -21.42 -18.93 18.15
N GLU A 89 -21.25 -18.51 16.92
CA GLU A 89 -21.01 -19.38 15.78
C GLU A 89 -19.59 -19.22 15.22
N MET A 90 -19.11 -20.23 14.51
CA MET A 90 -17.79 -20.23 13.90
C MET A 90 -17.90 -20.17 12.38
N TYR A 91 -17.09 -19.30 11.82
CA TYR A 91 -16.96 -19.08 10.38
C TYR A 91 -15.50 -19.14 9.94
N GLU A 92 -15.28 -19.45 8.67
CA GLU A 92 -13.96 -19.38 8.03
C GLU A 92 -14.03 -18.66 6.68
N TRP A 93 -12.91 -18.12 6.24
CA TRP A 93 -12.85 -17.41 4.97
C TRP A 93 -12.60 -18.36 3.80
N VAL A 94 -13.42 -18.22 2.77
CA VAL A 94 -13.22 -18.84 1.46
C VAL A 94 -12.23 -18.03 0.61
N ARG A 95 -12.09 -16.74 0.93
CA ARG A 95 -11.23 -15.78 0.24
C ARG A 95 -10.26 -15.12 1.22
N CYS A 96 -9.08 -14.71 0.74
CA CYS A 96 -8.06 -14.11 1.59
C CYS A 96 -8.59 -12.91 2.37
N PRO A 97 -8.62 -12.94 3.71
CA PRO A 97 -9.06 -11.83 4.53
C PRO A 97 -7.95 -10.81 4.72
N PHE A 98 -8.33 -9.63 5.19
CA PHE A 98 -7.39 -8.67 5.74
C PHE A 98 -6.81 -9.16 7.07
N GLY A 99 -5.56 -8.77 7.36
CA GLY A 99 -4.93 -9.04 8.65
C GLY A 99 -4.09 -10.32 8.72
N LEU A 100 -4.20 -11.25 7.78
CA LEU A 100 -3.29 -12.39 7.68
C LEU A 100 -1.96 -11.95 7.04
N ARG A 101 -0.85 -12.42 7.62
CA ARG A 101 0.52 -12.08 7.21
C ARG A 101 0.81 -12.38 5.74
N GLY A 102 0.24 -13.44 5.18
CA GLY A 102 0.48 -13.86 3.79
C GLY A 102 -0.45 -13.23 2.75
N SER A 103 -1.57 -12.58 3.15
CA SER A 103 -2.59 -12.10 2.20
C SER A 103 -2.06 -11.09 1.20
N GLY A 104 -1.24 -10.12 1.66
CA GLY A 104 -0.64 -9.11 0.81
C GLY A 104 0.29 -9.69 -0.25
N CYS A 105 1.20 -10.58 0.16
CA CYS A 105 2.14 -11.25 -0.76
C CYS A 105 1.43 -12.14 -1.76
N THR A 106 0.38 -12.86 -1.34
CA THR A 106 -0.44 -13.69 -2.23
C THR A 106 -1.12 -12.82 -3.29
N PHE A 107 -1.70 -11.69 -2.88
CA PHE A 107 -2.32 -10.74 -3.82
C PHE A 107 -1.31 -10.16 -4.81
N VAL A 108 -0.15 -9.71 -4.35
CA VAL A 108 0.93 -9.20 -5.23
C VAL A 108 1.37 -10.24 -6.24
N ARG A 109 1.55 -11.51 -5.85
CA ARG A 109 1.86 -12.61 -6.78
C ARG A 109 0.75 -12.83 -7.80
N ALA A 110 -0.51 -12.79 -7.37
CA ALA A 110 -1.65 -12.94 -8.28
C ALA A 110 -1.68 -11.83 -9.33
N ILE A 111 -1.57 -10.56 -8.91
CA ILE A 111 -1.55 -9.40 -9.82
C ILE A 111 -0.37 -9.49 -10.78
N ARG A 112 0.84 -9.80 -10.31
CA ARG A 112 2.01 -9.96 -11.18
C ARG A 112 1.82 -11.05 -12.24
N LYS A 113 1.23 -12.18 -11.86
CA LYS A 113 0.93 -13.27 -12.80
C LYS A 113 -0.09 -12.83 -13.86
N ILE A 114 -1.12 -12.10 -13.45
CA ILE A 114 -2.15 -11.56 -14.35
C ILE A 114 -1.52 -10.57 -15.34
N LEU A 115 -0.79 -9.59 -14.82
CA LEU A 115 -0.21 -8.50 -15.62
C LEU A 115 1.03 -8.91 -16.44
N HIS A 116 1.55 -10.11 -16.26
CA HIS A 116 2.76 -10.57 -16.96
C HIS A 116 2.70 -10.39 -18.49
N LYS A 117 1.51 -10.60 -19.10
CA LYS A 117 1.32 -10.48 -20.55
C LYS A 117 1.31 -9.03 -21.05
N VAL A 118 1.16 -8.06 -20.17
CA VAL A 118 1.06 -6.62 -20.48
C VAL A 118 2.06 -5.79 -19.68
N ARG A 119 3.12 -6.43 -19.17
CA ARG A 119 4.16 -5.79 -18.35
C ARG A 119 4.94 -4.68 -19.06
N ASP A 120 4.84 -4.63 -20.39
CA ASP A 120 5.45 -3.60 -21.22
C ASP A 120 4.77 -2.22 -21.07
N CYS A 121 3.52 -2.19 -20.65
CA CYS A 121 2.74 -0.97 -20.47
C CYS A 121 2.05 -0.87 -19.10
N THR A 122 2.36 -1.79 -18.17
CA THR A 122 1.71 -1.82 -16.85
C THR A 122 2.72 -1.92 -15.72
N GLU A 123 2.43 -1.22 -14.64
CA GLU A 123 3.12 -1.37 -13.37
C GLU A 123 2.10 -1.63 -12.25
N SER A 124 2.53 -2.32 -11.20
CA SER A 124 1.70 -2.54 -10.03
C SER A 124 2.49 -2.38 -8.74
N TYR A 125 1.89 -1.72 -7.77
CA TYR A 125 2.42 -1.61 -6.42
C TYR A 125 1.32 -1.89 -5.40
N VAL A 126 1.39 -3.08 -4.80
CA VAL A 126 0.38 -3.62 -3.89
C VAL A 126 -1.01 -3.63 -4.56
N ASP A 127 -1.91 -2.71 -4.20
CA ASP A 127 -3.29 -2.63 -4.70
C ASP A 127 -3.45 -1.69 -5.91
N ASP A 128 -2.48 -0.81 -6.14
CA ASP A 128 -2.50 0.16 -7.24
C ASP A 128 -1.93 -0.46 -8.52
N MET A 129 -2.66 -0.37 -9.60
CA MET A 129 -2.22 -0.79 -10.95
C MET A 129 -2.23 0.43 -11.87
N ALA A 130 -1.14 0.64 -12.60
CA ALA A 130 -1.01 1.72 -13.57
C ALA A 130 -0.84 1.17 -14.98
N VAL A 131 -1.59 1.69 -15.94
CA VAL A 131 -1.28 1.59 -17.37
C VAL A 131 -0.60 2.90 -17.77
N HIS A 132 0.60 2.80 -18.30
CA HIS A 132 1.41 3.96 -18.69
C HIS A 132 1.88 3.83 -20.15
N THR A 133 1.85 4.93 -20.88
CA THR A 133 2.18 4.92 -22.32
C THR A 133 3.04 6.12 -22.69
N VAL A 134 4.17 5.82 -23.33
CA VAL A 134 4.96 6.82 -24.04
C VAL A 134 4.51 6.80 -25.51
N GLY A 135 3.96 7.93 -25.98
CA GLY A 135 3.48 8.07 -27.36
C GLY A 135 2.07 8.68 -27.46
N PRO A 136 1.40 8.51 -28.60
CA PRO A 136 0.11 9.15 -28.87
C PRO A 136 -1.04 8.50 -28.09
N TRP A 137 -2.15 9.24 -27.98
CA TRP A 137 -3.36 8.80 -27.30
C TRP A 137 -3.92 7.46 -27.80
N GLN A 138 -3.87 7.22 -29.11
CA GLN A 138 -4.35 5.96 -29.73
C GLN A 138 -3.59 4.74 -29.21
N LYS A 139 -2.29 4.89 -28.95
CA LYS A 139 -1.48 3.83 -28.33
C LYS A 139 -1.96 3.58 -26.90
N HIS A 140 -2.23 4.63 -26.11
CA HIS A 140 -2.75 4.49 -24.75
C HIS A 140 -4.09 3.74 -24.71
N LEU A 141 -5.00 4.04 -25.62
CA LEU A 141 -6.25 3.30 -25.77
C LEU A 141 -6.03 1.82 -26.08
N SER A 142 -5.06 1.51 -26.93
CA SER A 142 -4.68 0.12 -27.24
C SER A 142 -4.10 -0.59 -26.01
N ASP A 143 -3.20 0.06 -25.28
CA ASP A 143 -2.58 -0.49 -24.07
C ASP A 143 -3.63 -0.71 -22.97
N MET A 144 -4.55 0.23 -22.78
CA MET A 144 -5.69 0.07 -21.86
C MET A 144 -6.59 -1.09 -22.24
N ARG A 145 -6.89 -1.27 -23.53
CA ARG A 145 -7.70 -2.41 -24.01
C ARG A 145 -7.02 -3.74 -23.67
N ARG A 146 -5.73 -3.87 -23.98
CA ARG A 146 -4.94 -5.07 -23.63
C ARG A 146 -4.98 -5.36 -22.12
N PHE A 147 -4.81 -4.34 -21.29
CA PHE A 147 -4.91 -4.46 -19.85
C PHE A 147 -6.29 -4.94 -19.40
N LEU A 148 -7.37 -4.31 -19.87
CA LEU A 148 -8.74 -4.68 -19.50
C LEU A 148 -9.12 -6.09 -19.97
N GLU A 149 -8.63 -6.54 -21.12
CA GLU A 149 -8.81 -7.92 -21.61
C GLU A 149 -8.14 -8.93 -20.67
N VAL A 150 -6.92 -8.65 -20.21
CA VAL A 150 -6.20 -9.52 -19.27
C VAL A 150 -6.91 -9.56 -17.90
N ILE A 151 -7.37 -8.42 -17.39
CA ILE A 151 -8.16 -8.34 -16.15
C ILE A 151 -9.48 -9.13 -16.29
N LYS A 152 -10.21 -8.92 -17.38
CA LYS A 152 -11.45 -9.66 -17.66
C LYS A 152 -11.22 -11.17 -17.72
N ALA A 153 -10.19 -11.61 -18.43
CA ALA A 153 -9.84 -13.03 -18.55
C ALA A 153 -9.44 -13.67 -17.21
N SER A 154 -8.88 -12.89 -16.28
CA SER A 154 -8.52 -13.37 -14.94
C SER A 154 -9.68 -13.46 -13.95
N GLY A 155 -10.83 -12.88 -14.27
CA GLY A 155 -11.97 -12.76 -13.37
C GLY A 155 -11.78 -11.70 -12.26
N PHE A 156 -10.71 -10.91 -12.30
CA PHE A 156 -10.52 -9.79 -11.37
C PHE A 156 -11.49 -8.65 -11.67
N THR A 157 -11.94 -7.99 -10.62
CA THR A 157 -12.87 -6.85 -10.70
C THR A 157 -12.21 -5.56 -10.25
N LEU A 158 -12.50 -4.48 -10.97
CA LEU A 158 -12.00 -3.14 -10.69
C LEU A 158 -13.06 -2.29 -10.00
N ASN A 159 -12.62 -1.36 -9.18
CA ASN A 159 -13.47 -0.34 -8.57
C ASN A 159 -13.45 0.93 -9.42
N LEU A 160 -14.35 1.01 -10.41
CA LEU A 160 -14.36 2.10 -11.38
C LEU A 160 -14.47 3.49 -10.77
N SER A 161 -15.12 3.63 -9.60
CA SER A 161 -15.26 4.94 -8.93
C SER A 161 -13.93 5.49 -8.38
N LYS A 162 -12.91 4.63 -8.27
CA LYS A 162 -11.56 5.00 -7.84
C LYS A 162 -10.53 4.96 -8.98
N CYS A 163 -10.94 4.56 -10.17
CA CYS A 163 -10.05 4.57 -11.33
C CYS A 163 -9.95 5.97 -11.91
N THR A 164 -8.77 6.31 -12.43
CA THR A 164 -8.54 7.54 -13.20
C THR A 164 -7.95 7.19 -14.56
N PHE A 165 -8.34 7.92 -15.59
CA PHE A 165 -8.02 7.56 -16.97
C PHE A 165 -7.31 8.68 -17.70
N GLY A 166 -6.27 8.33 -18.47
CA GLY A 166 -5.63 9.18 -19.46
C GLY A 166 -5.06 10.49 -18.92
N GLN A 167 -4.60 10.52 -17.70
CA GLN A 167 -4.01 11.69 -17.07
C GLN A 167 -2.58 11.91 -17.57
N SER A 168 -2.16 13.16 -17.77
CA SER A 168 -0.77 13.52 -18.05
C SER A 168 0.10 13.51 -16.80
N GLU A 169 -0.50 13.78 -15.64
CA GLU A 169 0.11 13.70 -14.31
C GLU A 169 -0.87 13.05 -13.32
N MET A 170 -0.37 12.29 -12.36
CA MET A 170 -1.22 11.68 -11.36
C MET A 170 -0.51 11.39 -10.05
N LYS A 171 -1.31 11.21 -8.98
CA LYS A 171 -0.83 10.76 -7.68
C LYS A 171 -0.68 9.23 -7.71
N PHE A 172 0.55 8.75 -7.48
CA PHE A 172 0.87 7.34 -7.40
C PHE A 172 1.88 7.10 -6.27
N VAL A 173 1.56 6.21 -5.33
CA VAL A 173 2.41 5.84 -4.19
C VAL A 173 2.97 7.06 -3.43
N GLY A 174 2.15 8.10 -3.21
CA GLY A 174 2.54 9.32 -2.48
C GLY A 174 3.39 10.33 -3.26
N HIS A 175 3.53 10.14 -4.57
CA HIS A 175 4.19 11.05 -5.49
C HIS A 175 3.22 11.55 -6.56
N VAL A 176 3.48 12.73 -7.10
CA VAL A 176 2.86 13.19 -8.36
C VAL A 176 3.87 12.94 -9.46
N ILE A 177 3.48 12.13 -10.44
CA ILE A 177 4.32 11.66 -11.55
C ILE A 177 3.64 11.89 -12.88
N GLY A 178 4.40 12.14 -13.92
CA GLY A 178 3.92 12.30 -15.29
C GLY A 178 4.73 13.33 -16.08
N SER A 179 4.63 13.28 -17.40
CA SER A 179 5.28 14.21 -18.34
C SER A 179 6.80 14.38 -18.12
N GLY A 180 7.49 13.31 -17.74
CA GLY A 180 8.93 13.31 -17.44
C GLY A 180 9.31 13.96 -16.11
N LYS A 181 8.33 14.28 -15.24
CA LYS A 181 8.56 14.92 -13.95
C LYS A 181 8.06 14.04 -12.81
N ARG A 182 8.72 14.16 -11.66
CA ARG A 182 8.27 13.61 -10.38
C ARG A 182 8.36 14.69 -9.30
N ARG A 183 7.37 14.75 -8.43
CA ARG A 183 7.36 15.65 -7.27
C ARG A 183 6.66 14.97 -6.08
N ALA A 184 6.96 15.44 -4.88
CA ALA A 184 6.21 15.02 -3.70
C ALA A 184 4.73 15.42 -3.83
N ASP A 185 3.82 14.58 -3.32
CA ASP A 185 2.39 14.91 -3.28
C ASP A 185 2.18 16.15 -2.38
N PRO A 186 1.61 17.25 -2.91
CA PRO A 186 1.37 18.47 -2.13
C PRO A 186 0.59 18.23 -0.83
N ASP A 187 -0.44 17.36 -0.86
CA ASP A 187 -1.23 17.04 0.33
C ASP A 187 -0.40 16.37 1.44
N LYS A 188 0.61 15.58 1.03
CA LYS A 188 1.57 14.98 1.97
C LYS A 188 2.54 16.01 2.52
N VAL A 189 3.03 16.93 1.67
CA VAL A 189 3.90 18.02 2.09
C VAL A 189 3.18 18.94 3.08
N ASP A 190 1.92 19.29 2.83
CA ASP A 190 1.13 20.12 3.74
C ASP A 190 0.82 19.39 5.06
N SER A 191 0.58 18.08 5.01
CA SER A 191 0.44 17.26 6.21
C SER A 191 1.72 17.24 7.04
N ILE A 192 2.90 17.23 6.39
CA ILE A 192 4.21 17.31 7.07
C ILE A 192 4.39 18.68 7.74
N LYS A 193 4.08 19.76 7.04
CA LYS A 193 4.17 21.13 7.59
C LYS A 193 3.27 21.35 8.80
N ALA A 194 2.15 20.65 8.88
CA ALA A 194 1.20 20.71 10.00
C ALA A 194 1.62 19.87 11.22
N LEU A 195 2.72 19.10 11.14
CA LEU A 195 3.19 18.28 12.25
C LEU A 195 3.67 19.16 13.43
N ARG A 196 3.33 18.72 14.63
CA ARG A 196 3.85 19.33 15.85
C ARG A 196 5.30 18.94 16.07
N VAL A 197 6.03 19.80 16.77
CA VAL A 197 7.40 19.51 17.21
C VAL A 197 7.41 18.20 18.01
N PRO A 198 8.30 17.25 17.70
CA PRO A 198 8.37 15.99 18.39
C PRO A 198 8.95 16.17 19.81
N GLU A 199 8.28 15.58 20.80
CA GLU A 199 8.69 15.62 22.20
C GLU A 199 9.46 14.37 22.64
N THR A 200 9.33 13.26 21.90
CA THR A 200 9.90 11.97 22.27
C THR A 200 10.73 11.36 21.15
N LYS A 201 11.70 10.51 21.51
CA LYS A 201 12.49 9.76 20.53
C LYS A 201 11.65 8.96 19.54
N LYS A 202 10.50 8.43 19.99
CA LYS A 202 9.58 7.69 19.11
C LYS A 202 9.03 8.61 18.04
N GLN A 203 8.60 9.81 18.42
CA GLN A 203 8.08 10.81 17.47
C GLN A 203 9.17 11.30 16.51
N VAL A 204 10.42 11.51 17.00
CA VAL A 204 11.56 11.85 16.13
C VAL A 204 11.83 10.76 15.10
N ARG A 205 11.80 9.47 15.51
CA ARG A 205 11.96 8.35 14.54
C ARG A 205 10.83 8.29 13.54
N GLN A 206 9.59 8.58 13.94
CA GLN A 206 8.44 8.66 13.02
C GLN A 206 8.64 9.80 12.01
N LEU A 207 9.12 10.97 12.46
CA LEU A 207 9.42 12.12 11.61
C LEU A 207 10.54 11.80 10.61
N LEU A 208 11.65 11.21 11.08
CA LEU A 208 12.75 10.76 10.21
C LEU A 208 12.29 9.72 9.18
N GLY A 209 11.42 8.78 9.57
CA GLY A 209 10.86 7.81 8.65
C GLY A 209 10.00 8.47 7.56
N LEU A 210 9.21 9.48 7.94
CA LEU A 210 8.39 10.25 7.01
C LEU A 210 9.24 11.07 6.03
N PHE A 211 10.23 11.81 6.54
CA PHE A 211 11.16 12.58 5.68
C PHE A 211 12.01 11.65 4.81
N GLY A 212 12.40 10.47 5.33
CA GLY A 212 13.14 9.48 4.57
C GLY A 212 12.43 9.00 3.31
N HIS A 213 11.10 8.97 3.32
CA HIS A 213 10.28 8.67 2.13
C HIS A 213 10.43 9.75 1.03
N PHE A 214 10.67 11.00 1.44
CA PHE A 214 10.82 12.15 0.53
C PHE A 214 12.26 12.62 0.33
N ARG A 215 13.24 11.82 0.79
CA ARG A 215 14.67 12.19 0.77
C ARG A 215 15.18 12.65 -0.59
N ASP A 216 14.65 12.07 -1.68
CA ASP A 216 15.07 12.41 -3.04
C ASP A 216 14.64 13.82 -3.50
N TYR A 217 13.73 14.46 -2.75
CA TYR A 217 13.25 15.84 -3.00
C TYR A 217 13.93 16.86 -2.10
N ILE A 218 14.76 16.42 -1.14
CA ILE A 218 15.43 17.27 -0.16
C ILE A 218 16.92 17.32 -0.49
N VAL A 219 17.38 18.48 -0.92
CA VAL A 219 18.82 18.71 -1.21
C VAL A 219 19.60 18.52 0.10
N ASN A 220 20.70 17.76 0.04
CA ASN A 220 21.54 17.47 1.21
C ASN A 220 20.77 16.86 2.40
N TYR A 221 19.78 16.00 2.14
CA TYR A 221 18.94 15.36 3.16
C TYR A 221 19.72 14.86 4.38
N ALA A 222 20.90 14.23 4.18
CA ALA A 222 21.71 13.70 5.27
C ALA A 222 22.18 14.77 6.26
N LEU A 223 22.47 15.98 5.79
CA LEU A 223 22.88 17.11 6.64
C LEU A 223 21.70 17.60 7.48
N HIS A 224 20.51 17.72 6.87
CA HIS A 224 19.29 18.11 7.56
C HIS A 224 18.80 17.04 8.54
N ALA A 225 18.90 15.76 8.18
CA ALA A 225 18.46 14.66 9.03
C ALA A 225 19.41 14.36 10.20
N LYS A 226 20.67 14.81 10.14
CA LYS A 226 21.68 14.49 11.17
C LYS A 226 21.30 15.00 12.56
N PRO A 227 20.93 16.29 12.79
CA PRO A 227 20.52 16.77 14.12
C PRO A 227 19.37 15.95 14.70
N LEU A 228 18.37 15.63 13.88
CA LEU A 228 17.22 14.81 14.29
C LEU A 228 17.65 13.37 14.63
N THR A 229 18.57 12.80 13.85
CA THR A 229 19.10 11.45 14.10
C THR A 229 19.86 11.40 15.42
N ASP A 230 20.67 12.43 15.73
CA ASP A 230 21.40 12.54 16.98
C ASP A 230 20.48 12.47 18.21
N LEU A 231 19.26 13.04 18.13
CA LEU A 231 18.24 12.97 19.18
C LEU A 231 17.72 11.54 19.45
N THR A 232 17.92 10.59 18.53
CA THR A 232 17.48 9.20 18.72
C THR A 232 18.52 8.32 19.42
N GLY A 233 19.71 8.85 19.70
CA GLY A 233 20.85 8.17 20.29
C GLY A 233 20.55 7.58 21.68
N LYS A 234 21.26 6.50 22.06
CA LYS A 234 21.03 5.79 23.36
C LYS A 234 21.18 6.71 24.58
N ARG A 235 22.11 7.68 24.52
CA ARG A 235 22.44 8.58 25.63
C ARG A 235 21.48 9.78 25.79
N VAL A 236 20.66 10.07 24.79
CA VAL A 236 19.66 11.14 24.85
C VAL A 236 18.47 10.68 25.70
N PRO A 237 17.84 11.51 26.54
CA PRO A 237 16.63 11.14 27.29
C PRO A 237 15.45 10.87 26.35
N ASN A 238 14.43 10.15 26.84
CA ASN A 238 13.25 9.85 26.01
C ASN A 238 12.47 11.12 25.62
N ARG A 239 12.38 12.08 26.51
CA ARG A 239 11.94 13.45 26.19
C ARG A 239 13.13 14.17 25.57
N VAL A 240 13.02 14.47 24.28
CA VAL A 240 14.14 15.02 23.50
C VAL A 240 14.34 16.52 23.75
N PRO A 241 15.60 16.99 23.87
CA PRO A 241 15.90 18.41 23.95
C PRO A 241 15.82 19.02 22.54
N TRP A 242 14.65 19.56 22.20
CA TRP A 242 14.44 20.23 20.92
C TRP A 242 14.87 21.68 21.01
N GLY A 243 15.73 22.13 20.11
CA GLY A 243 16.27 23.48 20.06
C GLY A 243 16.27 24.08 18.66
N GLU A 244 16.91 25.25 18.50
CA GLU A 244 17.00 25.95 17.21
C GLU A 244 17.73 25.12 16.13
N ARG A 245 18.70 24.31 16.51
CA ARG A 245 19.45 23.44 15.60
C ARG A 245 18.54 22.41 14.92
N GLU A 246 17.65 21.80 15.70
CA GLU A 246 16.70 20.80 15.23
C GLU A 246 15.55 21.46 14.46
N GLN A 247 15.17 22.68 14.84
CA GLN A 247 14.12 23.44 14.15
C GLN A 247 14.55 23.90 12.75
N ASN A 248 15.84 24.16 12.55
CA ASN A 248 16.42 24.62 11.28
C ASN A 248 17.02 23.49 10.42
N SER A 249 16.82 22.24 10.84
CA SER A 249 17.36 21.04 10.16
C SER A 249 16.48 20.50 9.02
#